data_79482df51b70c684ac2777ed2b3a6b9f
#
_entry.id   79482df51b70c684ac2777ed2b3a6b9f
#
_cell.length_a   1.000
_cell.length_b   1.000
_cell.length_c   1.000
_cell.angle_alpha   90.00
_cell.angle_beta   90.00
_cell.angle_gamma   90.00
#
_symmetry.space_group_name_H-M   'P 1'
#
loop_
_entity.id
_entity.type
_entity.pdbx_description
1 polymer ?
#
loop_
_entity_poly.entity_id
_entity_poly.type
_entity_poly.pdbx_seq_one_letter_code
_entity_poly.pdbx_strand_id
1 'polypeptide(L)'
;MHEQSLQLRLSLGLVVAIWLLGLISHFTPLGEWPATFLYVLGSLGLVIGYCRKNDAWQQMFITRQNLRSAMIWGGGLGVGLAAMDLVNTFMYYRSGGAPMDQMNAILVGLNLIYLFPVLVLAEEFLWRGMLFSALLGRGVNKHLVVLITTALYSLNHYAVAPVGLVERSLMAIMALPIGIIGGYLVLRTRNVWASVAIHMLTFVSMVLDITLMPILARG
;
A
#
# COMPACT_ATOMS: atom_id res chain seq x y z
N MET A 1 15.66 9.34 -20.98
CA MET A 1 15.86 10.29 -19.83
C MET A 1 14.70 11.27 -19.64
N HIS A 2 14.12 11.88 -20.68
CA HIS A 2 13.02 12.86 -20.54
C HIS A 2 11.74 12.21 -19.98
N GLU A 3 11.34 11.05 -20.48
CA GLU A 3 10.12 10.33 -20.03
C GLU A 3 10.20 9.89 -18.58
N GLN A 4 11.33 9.36 -18.13
CA GLN A 4 11.55 8.96 -16.74
C GLN A 4 11.52 10.15 -15.77
N SER A 5 11.98 11.32 -16.26
CA SER A 5 11.90 12.59 -15.52
C SER A 5 10.46 13.05 -15.37
N LEU A 6 9.63 12.93 -16.42
CA LEU A 6 8.21 13.25 -16.37
C LEU A 6 7.47 12.28 -15.43
N GLN A 7 7.71 10.98 -15.57
CA GLN A 7 7.12 9.94 -14.72
C GLN A 7 7.40 10.20 -13.23
N LEU A 8 8.65 10.52 -12.88
CA LEU A 8 9.03 10.85 -11.50
C LEU A 8 8.34 12.12 -10.99
N ARG A 9 8.30 13.17 -11.81
CA ARG A 9 7.63 14.44 -11.43
C ARG A 9 6.15 14.24 -11.20
N LEU A 10 5.48 13.47 -12.06
CA LEU A 10 4.05 13.19 -11.94
C LEU A 10 3.74 12.37 -10.68
N SER A 11 4.52 11.31 -10.40
CA SER A 11 4.32 10.49 -9.20
C SER A 11 4.59 11.27 -7.92
N LEU A 12 5.68 12.03 -7.83
CA LEU A 12 5.98 12.87 -6.67
C LEU A 12 4.98 14.03 -6.53
N GLY A 13 4.58 14.64 -7.64
CA GLY A 13 3.55 15.70 -7.64
C GLY A 13 2.22 15.21 -7.07
N LEU A 14 1.80 13.99 -7.46
CA LEU A 14 0.60 13.37 -6.89
C LEU A 14 0.76 13.09 -5.40
N VAL A 15 1.90 12.52 -4.96
CA VAL A 15 2.17 12.25 -3.54
C VAL A 15 2.12 13.54 -2.72
N VAL A 16 2.78 14.60 -3.19
CA VAL A 16 2.75 15.92 -2.52
C VAL A 16 1.32 16.47 -2.46
N ALA A 17 0.55 16.38 -3.56
CA ALA A 17 -0.84 16.83 -3.57
C ALA A 17 -1.71 16.06 -2.56
N ILE A 18 -1.54 14.74 -2.46
CA ILE A 18 -2.23 13.88 -1.48
C ILE A 18 -1.88 14.33 -0.05
N TRP A 19 -0.60 14.53 0.25
CA TRP A 19 -0.16 14.91 1.59
C TRP A 19 -0.62 16.31 1.98
N LEU A 20 -0.56 17.28 1.06
CA LEU A 20 -1.09 18.62 1.30
C LEU A 20 -2.61 18.59 1.53
N LEU A 21 -3.33 17.82 0.72
CA LEU A 21 -4.77 17.67 0.88
C LEU A 21 -5.11 16.97 2.21
N GLY A 22 -4.37 15.92 2.59
CA GLY A 22 -4.54 15.24 3.89
C GLY A 22 -4.29 16.17 5.06
N LEU A 23 -3.21 16.97 5.00
CA LEU A 23 -2.90 17.95 6.03
C LEU A 23 -3.99 19.03 6.16
N ILE A 24 -4.45 19.57 5.04
CA ILE A 24 -5.47 20.62 5.04
C ILE A 24 -6.82 20.06 5.52
N SER A 25 -7.23 18.89 4.99
CA SER A 25 -8.53 18.31 5.29
C SER A 25 -8.62 17.75 6.71
N HIS A 26 -7.49 17.42 7.34
CA HIS A 26 -7.42 16.99 8.75
C HIS A 26 -8.09 17.98 9.70
N PHE A 27 -8.01 19.27 9.41
CA PHE A 27 -8.61 20.34 10.22
C PHE A 27 -10.05 20.65 9.81
N THR A 28 -10.68 19.85 9.00
CA THR A 28 -12.07 20.00 8.54
C THR A 28 -12.93 18.82 9.02
N PRO A 29 -14.27 18.95 9.01
CA PRO A 29 -15.15 17.82 9.32
C PRO A 29 -15.01 16.61 8.38
N LEU A 30 -14.36 16.78 7.23
CA LEU A 30 -14.14 15.71 6.26
C LEU A 30 -12.95 14.81 6.63
N GLY A 31 -12.07 15.26 7.55
CA GLY A 31 -10.86 14.53 7.89
C GLY A 31 -10.02 14.18 6.65
N GLU A 32 -9.40 13.02 6.65
CA GLU A 32 -8.52 12.57 5.55
C GLU A 32 -9.25 12.01 4.33
N TRP A 33 -10.58 11.93 4.32
CA TRP A 33 -11.35 11.36 3.21
C TRP A 33 -11.03 11.95 1.84
N PRO A 34 -10.90 13.31 1.69
CA PRO A 34 -10.52 13.88 0.40
C PRO A 34 -9.17 13.40 -0.10
N ALA A 35 -8.18 13.24 0.80
CA ALA A 35 -6.86 12.70 0.46
C ALA A 35 -6.93 11.21 0.09
N THR A 36 -7.74 10.42 0.80
CA THR A 36 -7.98 9.00 0.48
C THR A 36 -8.59 8.85 -0.92
N PHE A 37 -9.60 9.65 -1.26
CA PHE A 37 -10.18 9.62 -2.61
C PHE A 37 -9.18 10.05 -3.67
N LEU A 38 -8.42 11.13 -3.46
CA LEU A 38 -7.38 11.54 -4.38
C LEU A 38 -6.31 10.45 -4.52
N TYR A 39 -5.96 9.78 -3.42
CA TYR A 39 -4.99 8.70 -3.43
C TYR A 39 -5.43 7.55 -4.33
N VAL A 40 -6.64 7.03 -4.15
CA VAL A 40 -7.16 5.91 -4.95
C VAL A 40 -7.38 6.31 -6.40
N LEU A 41 -8.21 7.32 -6.64
CA LEU A 41 -8.61 7.69 -7.99
C LEU A 41 -7.48 8.38 -8.76
N GLY A 42 -6.71 9.23 -8.08
CA GLY A 42 -5.55 9.92 -8.66
C GLY A 42 -4.44 8.94 -9.04
N SER A 43 -4.14 7.96 -8.17
CA SER A 43 -3.11 6.95 -8.47
C SER A 43 -3.50 6.06 -9.64
N LEU A 44 -4.71 5.51 -9.63
CA LEU A 44 -5.20 4.68 -10.75
C LEU A 44 -5.30 5.50 -12.05
N GLY A 45 -5.90 6.69 -11.98
CA GLY A 45 -6.05 7.58 -13.14
C GLY A 45 -4.69 7.96 -13.74
N LEU A 46 -3.74 8.36 -12.88
CA LEU A 46 -2.40 8.74 -13.30
C LEU A 46 -1.64 7.56 -13.93
N VAL A 47 -1.59 6.41 -13.25
CA VAL A 47 -0.84 5.24 -13.73
C VAL A 47 -1.45 4.70 -15.02
N ILE A 48 -2.77 4.50 -15.05
CA ILE A 48 -3.45 3.97 -16.24
C ILE A 48 -3.34 4.96 -17.42
N GLY A 49 -3.56 6.25 -17.16
CA GLY A 49 -3.44 7.30 -18.17
C GLY A 49 -2.03 7.39 -18.74
N TYR A 50 -1.01 7.35 -17.88
CA TYR A 50 0.39 7.37 -18.29
C TYR A 50 0.77 6.12 -19.09
N CYS A 51 0.38 4.93 -18.61
CA CYS A 51 0.63 3.67 -19.31
C CYS A 51 -0.03 3.63 -20.69
N ARG A 52 -1.28 4.06 -20.80
CA ARG A 52 -1.99 4.10 -22.09
C ARG A 52 -1.36 5.07 -23.08
N LYS A 53 -0.95 6.25 -22.60
CA LYS A 53 -0.37 7.29 -23.47
C LYS A 53 1.03 6.93 -23.98
N ASN A 54 1.85 6.25 -23.16
CA ASN A 54 3.27 6.02 -23.42
C ASN A 54 3.60 4.53 -23.64
N ASP A 55 2.61 3.64 -23.68
CA ASP A 55 2.79 2.17 -23.71
C ASP A 55 3.76 1.65 -22.63
N ALA A 56 3.65 2.23 -21.42
CA ALA A 56 4.63 2.04 -20.34
C ALA A 56 4.32 0.87 -19.38
N TRP A 57 3.34 0.01 -19.71
CA TRP A 57 2.89 -1.09 -18.85
C TRP A 57 4.04 -2.01 -18.42
N GLN A 58 4.84 -2.45 -19.38
CA GLN A 58 5.97 -3.34 -19.11
C GLN A 58 7.09 -2.63 -18.33
N GLN A 59 7.36 -1.35 -18.66
CA GLN A 59 8.34 -0.53 -17.95
C GLN A 59 7.97 -0.34 -16.48
N MET A 60 6.68 -0.23 -16.18
CA MET A 60 6.15 -0.12 -14.82
C MET A 60 5.90 -1.47 -14.15
N PHE A 61 6.37 -2.57 -14.73
CA PHE A 61 6.19 -3.93 -14.20
C PHE A 61 4.72 -4.39 -14.11
N ILE A 62 3.78 -3.66 -14.72
CA ILE A 62 2.35 -4.01 -14.82
C ILE A 62 2.18 -4.90 -16.06
N THR A 63 2.57 -6.16 -15.95
CA THR A 63 2.70 -7.06 -17.08
C THR A 63 2.22 -8.47 -16.73
N ARG A 64 1.94 -9.28 -17.76
CA ARG A 64 1.68 -10.72 -17.61
C ARG A 64 2.96 -11.56 -17.62
N GLN A 65 4.11 -10.96 -17.97
CA GLN A 65 5.38 -11.67 -17.94
C GLN A 65 5.72 -12.10 -16.51
N ASN A 66 6.21 -13.32 -16.35
CA ASN A 66 6.56 -13.89 -15.03
C ASN A 66 5.41 -13.89 -14.00
N LEU A 67 4.14 -13.72 -14.42
CA LEU A 67 2.99 -13.63 -13.52
C LEU A 67 2.91 -14.86 -12.59
N ARG A 68 3.10 -16.07 -13.12
CA ARG A 68 3.09 -17.29 -12.30
C ARG A 68 4.13 -17.25 -11.18
N SER A 69 5.37 -16.85 -11.51
CA SER A 69 6.44 -16.71 -10.53
C SER A 69 6.12 -15.61 -9.52
N ALA A 70 5.59 -14.47 -9.98
CA ALA A 70 5.16 -13.37 -9.12
C ALA A 70 4.09 -13.81 -8.11
N MET A 71 3.08 -14.56 -8.56
CA MET A 71 2.00 -15.06 -7.70
C MET A 71 2.48 -16.13 -6.71
N ILE A 72 3.39 -17.02 -7.11
CA ILE A 72 3.95 -18.04 -6.22
C ILE A 72 4.79 -17.39 -5.11
N TRP A 73 5.72 -16.50 -5.46
CA TRP A 73 6.56 -15.82 -4.48
C TRP A 73 5.78 -14.83 -3.63
N GLY A 74 4.92 -14.02 -4.25
CA GLY A 74 4.07 -13.06 -3.55
C GLY A 74 3.06 -13.76 -2.64
N GLY A 75 2.41 -14.81 -3.12
CA GLY A 75 1.48 -15.61 -2.34
C GLY A 75 2.16 -16.31 -1.15
N GLY A 76 3.28 -17.00 -1.38
CA GLY A 76 4.00 -17.71 -0.31
C GLY A 76 4.51 -16.79 0.80
N LEU A 77 5.17 -15.67 0.43
CA LEU A 77 5.63 -14.69 1.41
C LEU A 77 4.48 -13.90 2.04
N GLY A 78 3.41 -13.65 1.28
CA GLY A 78 2.21 -13.00 1.80
C GLY A 78 1.50 -13.84 2.86
N VAL A 79 1.40 -15.17 2.68
CA VAL A 79 0.88 -16.08 3.71
C VAL A 79 1.76 -16.04 4.96
N GLY A 80 3.09 -16.04 4.80
CA GLY A 80 4.02 -15.93 5.94
C GLY A 80 3.84 -14.60 6.71
N LEU A 81 3.73 -13.48 6.00
CA LEU A 81 3.48 -12.17 6.61
C LEU A 81 2.11 -12.11 7.29
N ALA A 82 1.06 -12.61 6.64
CA ALA A 82 -0.28 -12.66 7.21
C ALA A 82 -0.32 -13.51 8.50
N ALA A 83 0.34 -14.67 8.51
CA ALA A 83 0.44 -15.49 9.70
C ALA A 83 1.20 -14.78 10.84
N MET A 84 2.30 -14.08 10.53
CA MET A 84 3.05 -13.29 11.50
C MET A 84 2.20 -12.14 12.07
N ASP A 85 1.44 -11.46 11.22
CA ASP A 85 0.53 -10.38 11.59
C ASP A 85 -0.55 -10.86 12.56
N LEU A 86 -1.22 -11.96 12.23
CA LEU A 86 -2.25 -12.56 13.10
C LEU A 86 -1.69 -12.97 14.47
N VAL A 87 -0.47 -13.53 14.53
CA VAL A 87 0.19 -13.87 15.79
C VAL A 87 0.50 -12.62 16.60
N ASN A 88 1.07 -11.58 15.95
CA ASN A 88 1.41 -10.33 16.62
C ASN A 88 0.14 -9.62 17.15
N THR A 89 -0.93 -9.60 16.37
CA THR A 89 -2.20 -8.98 16.78
C THR A 89 -2.87 -9.79 17.91
N PHE A 90 -2.82 -11.13 17.85
CA PHE A 90 -3.29 -11.95 18.98
C PHE A 90 -2.54 -11.60 20.27
N MET A 91 -1.20 -11.52 20.23
CA MET A 91 -0.37 -11.15 21.38
C MET A 91 -0.64 -9.72 21.84
N TYR A 92 -0.86 -8.79 20.92
CA TYR A 92 -1.26 -7.40 21.22
C TYR A 92 -2.53 -7.36 22.08
N TYR A 93 -3.60 -8.05 21.64
CA TYR A 93 -4.84 -8.10 22.41
C TYR A 93 -4.72 -8.86 23.72
N ARG A 94 -3.94 -9.95 23.78
CA ARG A 94 -3.66 -10.69 25.02
C ARG A 94 -2.91 -9.86 26.05
N SER A 95 -2.11 -8.90 25.62
CA SER A 95 -1.40 -7.96 26.50
C SER A 95 -2.21 -6.70 26.88
N GLY A 96 -3.50 -6.65 26.54
CA GLY A 96 -4.38 -5.54 26.86
C GLY A 96 -4.38 -4.41 25.84
N GLY A 97 -3.97 -4.70 24.61
CA GLY A 97 -4.04 -3.73 23.51
C GLY A 97 -5.46 -3.21 23.26
N ALA A 98 -5.56 -1.92 22.94
CA ALA A 98 -6.85 -1.28 22.64
C ALA A 98 -7.46 -1.81 21.34
N PRO A 99 -8.81 -1.96 21.26
CA PRO A 99 -9.47 -2.38 20.03
C PRO A 99 -9.29 -1.33 18.92
N MET A 100 -9.24 -1.81 17.67
CA MET A 100 -9.12 -0.98 16.47
C MET A 100 -10.52 -0.57 15.98
N ASP A 101 -11.24 0.21 16.79
CA ASP A 101 -12.66 0.50 16.60
C ASP A 101 -12.92 1.36 15.36
N GLN A 102 -12.04 2.31 15.06
CA GLN A 102 -12.22 3.19 13.90
C GLN A 102 -11.98 2.43 12.59
N MET A 103 -10.96 1.57 12.55
CA MET A 103 -10.72 0.70 11.40
C MET A 103 -11.90 -0.25 11.19
N ASN A 104 -12.43 -0.85 12.26
CA ASN A 104 -13.61 -1.71 12.19
C ASN A 104 -14.83 -0.94 11.67
N ALA A 105 -15.08 0.26 12.17
CA ALA A 105 -16.19 1.11 11.71
C ALA A 105 -16.09 1.43 10.20
N ILE A 106 -14.87 1.69 9.70
CA ILE A 106 -14.64 2.00 8.29
C ILE A 106 -14.74 0.75 7.42
N LEU A 107 -14.04 -0.31 7.75
CA LEU A 107 -13.98 -1.51 6.90
C LEU A 107 -15.26 -2.31 6.92
N VAL A 108 -15.84 -2.53 8.11
CA VAL A 108 -17.03 -3.34 8.28
C VAL A 108 -18.28 -2.45 8.29
N GLY A 109 -18.30 -1.41 9.11
CA GLY A 109 -19.46 -0.52 9.28
C GLY A 109 -19.85 0.22 8.01
N LEU A 110 -18.88 0.75 7.25
CA LEU A 110 -19.11 1.42 5.96
C LEU A 110 -18.97 0.46 4.76
N ASN A 111 -18.77 -0.84 4.96
CA ASN A 111 -18.58 -1.84 3.92
C ASN A 111 -17.41 -1.55 2.96
N LEU A 112 -16.40 -0.77 3.38
CA LEU A 112 -15.24 -0.45 2.53
C LEU A 112 -14.34 -1.65 2.28
N ILE A 113 -14.51 -2.74 3.00
CA ILE A 113 -13.84 -4.03 2.75
C ILE A 113 -13.92 -4.45 1.27
N TYR A 114 -15.04 -4.15 0.59
CA TYR A 114 -15.24 -4.47 -0.83
C TYR A 114 -14.45 -3.55 -1.78
N LEU A 115 -14.09 -2.34 -1.34
CA LEU A 115 -13.30 -1.37 -2.12
C LEU A 115 -11.80 -1.47 -1.84
N PHE A 116 -11.42 -2.13 -0.76
CA PHE A 116 -10.02 -2.23 -0.36
C PHE A 116 -9.12 -2.91 -1.40
N PRO A 117 -9.55 -3.95 -2.13
CA PRO A 117 -8.76 -4.48 -3.24
C PRO A 117 -8.41 -3.42 -4.30
N VAL A 118 -9.30 -2.45 -4.53
CA VAL A 118 -9.05 -1.34 -5.45
C VAL A 118 -8.00 -0.38 -4.87
N LEU A 119 -8.06 -0.11 -3.56
CA LEU A 119 -7.05 0.67 -2.86
C LEU A 119 -5.67 -0.01 -2.96
N VAL A 120 -5.57 -1.31 -2.68
CA VAL A 120 -4.31 -2.07 -2.81
C VAL A 120 -3.74 -1.96 -4.22
N LEU A 121 -4.57 -2.07 -5.26
CA LEU A 121 -4.12 -1.87 -6.65
C LEU A 121 -3.60 -0.45 -6.89
N ALA A 122 -4.31 0.57 -6.40
CA ALA A 122 -3.89 1.96 -6.52
C ALA A 122 -2.52 2.20 -5.87
N GLU A 123 -2.33 1.66 -4.67
CA GLU A 123 -1.08 1.73 -3.91
C GLU A 123 0.07 1.04 -4.64
N GLU A 124 -0.08 -0.22 -5.00
CA GLU A 124 0.99 -0.97 -5.62
C GLU A 124 1.36 -0.42 -7.01
N PHE A 125 0.39 0.06 -7.77
CA PHE A 125 0.64 0.67 -9.07
C PHE A 125 1.38 2.01 -8.95
N LEU A 126 1.05 2.82 -7.94
CA LEU A 126 1.77 4.07 -7.68
C LEU A 126 3.18 3.79 -7.14
N TRP A 127 3.27 3.02 -6.04
CA TRP A 127 4.53 2.88 -5.30
C TRP A 127 5.50 1.92 -5.99
N ARG A 128 5.05 0.73 -6.43
CA ARG A 128 5.89 -0.33 -7.02
C ARG A 128 5.85 -0.33 -8.55
N GLY A 129 4.81 0.24 -9.13
CA GLY A 129 4.75 0.47 -10.57
C GLY A 129 5.45 1.77 -10.94
N MET A 130 4.80 2.91 -10.74
CA MET A 130 5.21 4.19 -11.31
C MET A 130 6.45 4.80 -10.66
N LEU A 131 6.42 5.05 -9.34
CA LEU A 131 7.54 5.69 -8.65
C LEU A 131 8.79 4.81 -8.65
N PHE A 132 8.63 3.54 -8.35
CA PHE A 132 9.71 2.56 -8.30
C PHE A 132 10.45 2.45 -9.64
N SER A 133 9.71 2.27 -10.73
CA SER A 133 10.30 2.16 -12.07
C SER A 133 10.94 3.47 -12.53
N ALA A 134 10.38 4.63 -12.16
CA ALA A 134 10.96 5.93 -12.46
C ALA A 134 12.33 6.11 -11.79
N LEU A 135 12.46 5.73 -10.51
CA LEU A 135 13.72 5.81 -9.77
C LEU A 135 14.77 4.83 -10.34
N LEU A 136 14.37 3.58 -10.62
CA LEU A 136 15.28 2.60 -11.25
C LEU A 136 15.75 3.06 -12.63
N GLY A 137 14.87 3.58 -13.46
CA GLY A 137 15.19 4.07 -14.79
C GLY A 137 16.14 5.27 -14.79
N ARG A 138 16.24 5.99 -13.69
CA ARG A 138 17.21 7.08 -13.46
C ARG A 138 18.54 6.59 -12.88
N GLY A 139 18.73 5.28 -12.74
CA GLY A 139 19.97 4.69 -12.23
C GLY A 139 20.12 4.77 -10.70
N VAL A 140 19.06 5.06 -9.96
CA VAL A 140 19.09 5.02 -8.49
C VAL A 140 19.36 3.58 -8.04
N ASN A 141 20.24 3.42 -7.05
CA ASN A 141 20.57 2.10 -6.51
C ASN A 141 19.30 1.35 -6.10
N LYS A 142 19.17 0.09 -6.53
CA LYS A 142 17.97 -0.73 -6.32
C LYS A 142 17.56 -0.85 -4.85
N HIS A 143 18.49 -0.91 -3.92
CA HIS A 143 18.19 -0.99 -2.48
C HIS A 143 17.66 0.35 -1.96
N LEU A 144 18.21 1.47 -2.44
CA LEU A 144 17.67 2.80 -2.13
C LEU A 144 16.26 2.99 -2.71
N VAL A 145 15.98 2.47 -3.91
CA VAL A 145 14.62 2.51 -4.48
C VAL A 145 13.64 1.79 -3.59
N VAL A 146 13.98 0.59 -3.12
CA VAL A 146 13.13 -0.16 -2.16
C VAL A 146 12.90 0.65 -0.89
N LEU A 147 13.96 1.18 -0.29
CA LEU A 147 13.88 1.94 0.97
C LEU A 147 13.08 3.24 0.81
N ILE A 148 13.35 4.03 -0.24
CA ILE A 148 12.66 5.30 -0.48
C ILE A 148 11.16 5.06 -0.71
N THR A 149 10.80 4.12 -1.59
CA THR A 149 9.38 3.86 -1.88
C THR A 149 8.64 3.26 -0.70
N THR A 150 9.32 2.44 0.12
CA THR A 150 8.76 1.90 1.36
C THR A 150 8.53 2.99 2.40
N ALA A 151 9.51 3.86 2.62
CA ALA A 151 9.40 4.97 3.57
C ALA A 151 8.27 5.93 3.19
N LEU A 152 8.20 6.34 1.92
CA LEU A 152 7.14 7.21 1.44
C LEU A 152 5.76 6.53 1.54
N TYR A 153 5.66 5.25 1.22
CA TYR A 153 4.43 4.46 1.38
C TYR A 153 4.00 4.37 2.85
N SER A 154 4.92 4.07 3.76
CA SER A 154 4.63 4.02 5.20
C SER A 154 4.16 5.39 5.72
N LEU A 155 4.86 6.47 5.38
CA LEU A 155 4.49 7.84 5.78
C LEU A 155 3.14 8.27 5.18
N ASN A 156 2.77 7.76 4.01
CA ASN A 156 1.50 8.09 3.35
C ASN A 156 0.28 7.74 4.21
N HIS A 157 0.36 6.71 5.07
CA HIS A 157 -0.74 6.34 5.97
C HIS A 157 -1.14 7.47 6.93
N TYR A 158 -0.19 8.32 7.33
CA TYR A 158 -0.53 9.48 8.18
C TYR A 158 -1.32 10.56 7.43
N ALA A 159 -1.18 10.64 6.11
CA ALA A 159 -1.86 11.62 5.29
C ALA A 159 -3.25 11.16 4.79
N VAL A 160 -3.44 9.84 4.61
CA VAL A 160 -4.62 9.31 3.91
C VAL A 160 -5.55 8.48 4.78
N ALA A 161 -5.08 7.90 5.90
CA ALA A 161 -5.92 7.02 6.70
C ALA A 161 -6.87 7.83 7.59
N PRO A 162 -8.20 7.74 7.40
CA PRO A 162 -9.20 8.49 8.17
C PRO A 162 -9.49 7.83 9.53
N VAL A 163 -8.44 7.49 10.26
CA VAL A 163 -8.45 6.85 11.59
C VAL A 163 -7.54 7.59 12.56
N GLY A 164 -7.58 7.24 13.84
CA GLY A 164 -6.76 7.87 14.87
C GLY A 164 -5.27 7.56 14.74
N LEU A 165 -4.45 8.33 15.45
CA LEU A 165 -2.99 8.27 15.36
C LEU A 165 -2.44 6.87 15.68
N VAL A 166 -3.02 6.15 16.63
CA VAL A 166 -2.58 4.79 17.00
C VAL A 166 -2.79 3.84 15.84
N GLU A 167 -3.99 3.82 15.26
CA GLU A 167 -4.31 2.94 14.13
C GLU A 167 -3.50 3.30 12.88
N ARG A 168 -3.27 4.59 12.59
CA ARG A 168 -2.36 5.05 11.51
C ARG A 168 -0.94 4.53 11.71
N SER A 169 -0.46 4.57 12.97
CA SER A 169 0.89 4.11 13.30
C SER A 169 1.02 2.60 13.12
N LEU A 170 0.02 1.81 13.50
CA LEU A 170 -0.01 0.38 13.26
C LEU A 170 0.01 0.08 11.75
N MET A 171 -0.82 0.78 10.95
CA MET A 171 -0.81 0.65 9.49
C MET A 171 0.55 1.02 8.89
N ALA A 172 1.16 2.12 9.33
CA ALA A 172 2.47 2.57 8.85
C ALA A 172 3.59 1.58 9.20
N ILE A 173 3.55 0.96 10.39
CA ILE A 173 4.50 -0.09 10.80
C ILE A 173 4.31 -1.34 9.94
N MET A 174 3.05 -1.76 9.69
CA MET A 174 2.75 -2.92 8.85
C MET A 174 3.13 -2.69 7.39
N ALA A 175 3.07 -1.46 6.92
CA ALA A 175 3.51 -1.06 5.58
C ALA A 175 5.02 -1.31 5.34
N LEU A 176 5.87 -1.32 6.40
CA LEU A 176 7.31 -1.53 6.26
C LEU A 176 7.66 -2.92 5.71
N PRO A 177 7.24 -4.05 6.33
CA PRO A 177 7.55 -5.37 5.79
C PRO A 177 6.90 -5.59 4.42
N ILE A 178 5.66 -5.14 4.20
CA ILE A 178 4.99 -5.19 2.88
C ILE A 178 5.83 -4.46 1.84
N GLY A 179 6.28 -3.25 2.17
CA GLY A 179 7.06 -2.40 1.28
C GLY A 179 8.41 -2.97 0.91
N ILE A 180 9.16 -3.45 1.90
CA ILE A 180 10.51 -4.02 1.71
C ILE A 180 10.41 -5.31 0.90
N ILE A 181 9.61 -6.28 1.36
CA ILE A 181 9.50 -7.60 0.72
C ILE A 181 8.88 -7.45 -0.68
N GLY A 182 7.80 -6.67 -0.81
CA GLY A 182 7.16 -6.38 -2.08
C GLY A 182 8.12 -5.72 -3.07
N GLY A 183 8.90 -4.72 -2.63
CA GLY A 183 9.91 -4.06 -3.44
C GLY A 183 10.99 -5.03 -3.96
N TYR A 184 11.54 -5.89 -3.10
CA TYR A 184 12.51 -6.91 -3.53
C TYR A 184 11.90 -7.97 -4.43
N LEU A 185 10.63 -8.33 -4.24
CA LEU A 185 9.94 -9.24 -5.14
C LEU A 185 9.71 -8.62 -6.53
N VAL A 186 9.36 -7.34 -6.59
CA VAL A 186 9.27 -6.65 -7.89
C VAL A 186 10.63 -6.63 -8.59
N LEU A 187 11.73 -6.40 -7.88
CA LEU A 187 13.08 -6.50 -8.46
C LEU A 187 13.37 -7.89 -9.01
N ARG A 188 13.00 -8.95 -8.27
CA ARG A 188 13.25 -10.35 -8.64
C ARG A 188 12.39 -10.83 -9.79
N THR A 189 11.09 -10.55 -9.74
CA THR A 189 10.11 -11.07 -10.70
C THR A 189 9.89 -10.15 -11.90
N ARG A 190 10.32 -8.88 -11.81
CA ARG A 190 10.00 -7.81 -12.77
C ARG A 190 8.50 -7.67 -12.99
N ASN A 191 7.73 -7.83 -11.90
CA ASN A 191 6.27 -7.87 -11.96
C ASN A 191 5.66 -7.35 -10.66
N VAL A 192 4.81 -6.31 -10.74
CA VAL A 192 4.15 -5.67 -9.60
C VAL A 192 3.14 -6.59 -8.91
N TRP A 193 2.59 -7.58 -9.64
CA TRP A 193 1.61 -8.51 -9.09
C TRP A 193 2.15 -9.36 -7.93
N ALA A 194 3.48 -9.50 -7.80
CA ALA A 194 4.09 -10.12 -6.63
C ALA A 194 3.84 -9.32 -5.36
N SER A 195 3.96 -7.98 -5.42
CA SER A 195 3.68 -7.09 -4.30
C SER A 195 2.19 -6.97 -4.04
N VAL A 196 1.36 -6.92 -5.09
CA VAL A 196 -0.11 -6.95 -4.98
C VAL A 196 -0.55 -8.21 -4.23
N ALA A 197 0.00 -9.39 -4.53
CA ALA A 197 -0.36 -10.64 -3.86
C ALA A 197 -0.03 -10.62 -2.35
N ILE A 198 1.16 -10.11 -1.97
CA ILE A 198 1.51 -9.91 -0.56
C ILE A 198 0.48 -9.00 0.11
N HIS A 199 0.25 -7.83 -0.47
CA HIS A 199 -0.59 -6.80 0.11
C HIS A 199 -2.05 -7.26 0.25
N MET A 200 -2.58 -7.98 -0.73
CA MET A 200 -3.92 -8.57 -0.63
C MET A 200 -4.03 -9.59 0.52
N LEU A 201 -3.00 -10.41 0.75
CA LEU A 201 -3.01 -11.38 1.84
C LEU A 201 -2.86 -10.71 3.21
N THR A 202 -2.03 -9.67 3.33
CA THR A 202 -1.94 -8.87 4.55
C THR A 202 -3.20 -8.02 4.78
N PHE A 203 -3.92 -7.64 3.74
CA PHE A 203 -5.25 -7.07 3.89
C PHE A 203 -6.23 -8.08 4.49
N VAL A 204 -6.21 -9.33 4.04
CA VAL A 204 -7.05 -10.39 4.62
C VAL A 204 -6.71 -10.61 6.10
N SER A 205 -5.41 -10.64 6.48
CA SER A 205 -5.03 -10.72 7.90
C SER A 205 -5.53 -9.52 8.70
N MET A 206 -5.41 -8.31 8.18
CA MET A 206 -5.93 -7.09 8.84
C MET A 206 -7.45 -7.19 9.11
N VAL A 207 -8.23 -7.74 8.20
CA VAL A 207 -9.67 -7.96 8.43
C VAL A 207 -9.90 -8.94 9.58
N LEU A 208 -9.12 -10.03 9.64
CA LEU A 208 -9.19 -11.00 10.74
C LEU A 208 -8.70 -10.39 12.06
N ASP A 209 -7.70 -9.51 12.01
CA ASP A 209 -7.16 -8.80 13.17
C ASP A 209 -8.21 -7.93 13.86
N ILE A 210 -9.04 -7.24 13.09
CA ILE A 210 -10.06 -6.35 13.65
C ILE A 210 -11.37 -7.08 13.99
N THR A 211 -11.65 -8.24 13.38
CA THR A 211 -12.91 -8.95 13.58
C THR A 211 -12.80 -10.17 14.49
N LEU A 212 -11.78 -11.01 14.27
CA LEU A 212 -11.65 -12.31 14.92
C LEU A 212 -10.69 -12.30 16.11
N MET A 213 -9.52 -11.64 15.98
CA MET A 213 -8.49 -11.66 17.03
C MET A 213 -8.94 -11.07 18.37
N PRO A 214 -9.75 -9.98 18.44
CA PRO A 214 -10.27 -9.49 19.71
C PRO A 214 -11.14 -10.51 20.46
N ILE A 215 -11.83 -11.37 19.73
CA ILE A 215 -12.69 -12.43 20.30
C ILE A 215 -11.83 -13.55 20.85
N LEU A 216 -10.89 -14.06 20.05
CA LEU A 216 -10.01 -15.16 20.41
C LEU A 216 -9.06 -14.83 21.57
N ALA A 217 -8.62 -13.58 21.66
CA ALA A 217 -7.69 -13.15 22.70
C ALA A 217 -8.36 -12.93 24.08
N ARG A 218 -9.68 -12.78 24.14
CA ARG A 218 -10.47 -12.59 25.39
C ARG A 218 -10.93 -13.91 26.01
N GLY A 219 -10.99 -14.99 25.26
CA GLY A 219 -11.28 -16.35 25.71
C GLY A 219 -10.05 -17.03 26.25
#